data_3ab91ddb348ada7a03ff2f932014b824
#
_entry.id   3ab91ddb348ada7a03ff2f932014b824
#
_cell.length_a   1.000
_cell.length_b   1.000
_cell.length_c   1.000
_cell.angle_alpha   90.00
_cell.angle_beta   90.00
_cell.angle_gamma   90.00
#
_symmetry.space_group_name_H-M   'P 1'
#
loop_
_entity.id
_entity.type
_entity.pdbx_description
1 polymer ?
#
loop_
_entity_poly.entity_id
_entity_poly.type
_entity_poly.pdbx_seq_one_letter_code
_entity_poly.pdbx_strand_id
1 'polypeptide(L)'
;MKLIATNELAANPRKVLRQLSRQGSVVITENGHPKGLLLPTSENTLLEDVQDQVRSRARRAVSEIRRAAARRGLDRLTMAEIDREIAAARKARRARRAK
;
A
#
# COMPACT_ATOMS: atom_id res chain seq x y z
N MET A 1 11.66 -11.94 -7.27
CA MET A 1 10.20 -11.82 -7.12
C MET A 1 9.52 -12.77 -8.09
N LYS A 2 8.58 -13.55 -7.63
CA LYS A 2 7.88 -14.54 -8.46
C LYS A 2 6.45 -14.10 -8.73
N LEU A 3 5.97 -14.37 -9.94
CA LEU A 3 4.59 -14.14 -10.34
C LEU A 3 3.81 -15.45 -10.19
N ILE A 4 2.69 -15.42 -9.51
CA ILE A 4 1.83 -16.59 -9.27
C ILE A 4 0.40 -16.22 -9.64
N ALA A 5 -0.24 -17.07 -10.44
CA ALA A 5 -1.67 -16.88 -10.79
C ALA A 5 -2.57 -17.20 -9.60
N THR A 6 -3.73 -16.57 -9.53
CA THR A 6 -4.73 -16.86 -8.50
C THR A 6 -5.14 -18.33 -8.47
N ASN A 7 -5.15 -19.01 -9.62
CA ASN A 7 -5.46 -20.41 -9.72
C ASN A 7 -4.44 -21.28 -8.98
N GLU A 8 -3.15 -20.95 -9.07
CA GLU A 8 -2.09 -21.67 -8.34
C GLU A 8 -2.23 -21.48 -6.85
N LEU A 9 -2.54 -20.26 -6.41
CA LEU A 9 -2.75 -19.97 -4.99
C LEU A 9 -3.94 -20.76 -4.45
N ALA A 10 -5.04 -20.81 -5.19
CA ALA A 10 -6.22 -21.56 -4.78
C ALA A 10 -5.99 -23.08 -4.77
N ALA A 11 -5.25 -23.59 -5.75
CA ALA A 11 -5.01 -25.03 -5.89
C ALA A 11 -4.03 -25.57 -4.82
N ASN A 12 -2.99 -24.80 -4.48
CA ASN A 12 -1.98 -25.26 -3.54
C ASN A 12 -1.39 -24.10 -2.73
N PRO A 13 -2.13 -23.61 -1.72
CA PRO A 13 -1.66 -22.48 -0.91
C PRO A 13 -0.39 -22.77 -0.12
N ARG A 14 -0.19 -23.99 0.33
CA ARG A 14 1.02 -24.37 1.08
C ARG A 14 2.29 -24.27 0.24
N LYS A 15 2.19 -24.63 -1.04
CA LYS A 15 3.30 -24.48 -1.97
C LYS A 15 3.67 -23.00 -2.14
N VAL A 16 2.68 -22.14 -2.27
CA VAL A 16 2.86 -20.71 -2.40
C VAL A 16 3.53 -20.13 -1.14
N LEU A 17 3.11 -20.55 0.04
CA LEU A 17 3.71 -20.12 1.30
C LEU A 17 5.17 -20.55 1.41
N ARG A 18 5.51 -21.76 0.95
CA ARG A 18 6.91 -22.21 0.91
C ARG A 18 7.74 -21.37 -0.04
N GLN A 19 7.21 -21.04 -1.20
CA GLN A 19 7.89 -20.16 -2.16
C GLN A 19 8.10 -18.77 -1.59
N LEU A 20 7.11 -18.26 -0.86
CA LEU A 20 7.19 -16.98 -0.17
C LEU A 20 8.36 -16.93 0.81
N SER A 21 8.56 -18.00 1.60
CA SER A 21 9.66 -18.10 2.55
C SER A 21 11.03 -18.16 1.87
N ARG A 22 11.12 -18.78 0.70
CA ARG A 22 12.38 -18.95 -0.04
C ARG A 22 12.76 -17.75 -0.89
N GLN A 23 11.79 -17.14 -1.56
CA GLN A 23 12.03 -16.15 -2.61
C GLN A 23 11.68 -14.73 -2.19
N GLY A 24 11.12 -14.54 -1.00
CA GLY A 24 10.63 -13.24 -0.56
C GLY A 24 9.28 -12.92 -1.17
N SER A 25 9.11 -11.76 -1.75
CA SER A 25 7.81 -11.29 -2.23
C SER A 25 7.28 -12.12 -3.41
N VAL A 26 5.96 -12.30 -3.42
CA VAL A 26 5.25 -12.98 -4.51
C VAL A 26 4.13 -12.07 -5.02
N VAL A 27 4.06 -11.87 -6.33
CA VAL A 27 3.00 -11.09 -6.97
C VAL A 27 1.89 -12.04 -7.40
N ILE A 28 0.68 -11.75 -6.98
CA ILE A 28 -0.52 -12.52 -7.37
C ILE A 28 -1.13 -11.86 -8.59
N THR A 29 -1.31 -12.63 -9.65
CA THR A 29 -1.88 -12.15 -10.91
C THR A 29 -3.20 -12.83 -11.20
N GLU A 30 -4.07 -12.12 -11.90
CA GLU A 30 -5.32 -12.64 -12.42
C GLU A 30 -5.43 -12.23 -13.89
N ASN A 31 -5.61 -13.22 -14.77
CA ASN A 31 -5.63 -12.99 -16.23
C ASN A 31 -4.40 -12.22 -16.73
N GLY A 32 -3.23 -12.51 -16.14
CA GLY A 32 -1.99 -11.84 -16.50
C GLY A 32 -1.78 -10.45 -15.89
N HIS A 33 -2.74 -9.96 -15.13
CA HIS A 33 -2.67 -8.63 -14.51
C HIS A 33 -2.33 -8.74 -13.02
N PRO A 34 -1.37 -7.94 -12.52
CA PRO A 34 -1.08 -7.92 -11.08
C PRO A 34 -2.29 -7.46 -10.27
N LYS A 35 -2.65 -8.21 -9.24
CA LYS A 35 -3.78 -7.89 -8.38
C LYS A 35 -3.39 -7.75 -6.90
N GLY A 36 -2.32 -8.39 -6.51
CA GLY A 36 -1.90 -8.34 -5.11
C GLY A 36 -0.45 -8.70 -4.94
N LEU A 37 0.04 -8.45 -3.74
CA LEU A 37 1.41 -8.73 -3.36
C LEU A 37 1.41 -9.47 -2.02
N LEU A 38 2.07 -10.62 -1.98
CA LEU A 38 2.30 -11.35 -0.73
C LEU A 38 3.70 -11.04 -0.23
N LEU A 39 3.80 -10.70 1.04
CA LEU A 39 5.06 -10.40 1.71
C LEU A 39 5.31 -11.44 2.80
N PRO A 40 6.55 -11.92 2.93
CA PRO A 40 6.89 -12.83 4.02
C PRO A 40 6.90 -12.08 5.35
N THR A 41 6.48 -12.77 6.40
CA THR A 41 6.56 -12.27 7.76
C THR A 41 6.78 -13.44 8.71
N SER A 42 7.03 -13.15 9.97
CA SER A 42 7.17 -14.14 11.03
C SER A 42 6.52 -13.62 12.31
N GLU A 43 6.36 -14.49 13.29
CA GLU A 43 5.83 -14.09 14.60
C GLU A 43 6.67 -12.98 15.25
N ASN A 44 7.99 -13.05 15.07
CA ASN A 44 8.94 -12.09 15.66
C ASN A 44 8.95 -10.74 14.95
N THR A 45 8.58 -10.68 13.66
CA THR A 45 8.69 -9.47 12.84
C THR A 45 7.34 -8.93 12.37
N LEU A 46 6.23 -9.61 12.69
CA LEU A 46 4.90 -9.26 12.18
C LEU A 46 4.54 -7.79 12.47
N LEU A 47 4.74 -7.34 13.69
CA LEU A 47 4.38 -5.96 14.07
C LEU A 47 5.20 -4.94 13.27
N GLU A 48 6.48 -5.15 13.14
CA GLU A 48 7.36 -4.28 12.35
C GLU A 48 6.95 -4.27 10.87
N ASP A 49 6.66 -5.45 10.32
CA ASP A 49 6.25 -5.58 8.92
C ASP A 49 4.93 -4.87 8.65
N VAL A 50 3.96 -4.97 9.55
CA VAL A 50 2.69 -4.24 9.46
C VAL A 50 2.93 -2.73 9.53
N GLN A 51 3.76 -2.27 10.46
CA GLN A 51 4.10 -0.85 10.59
C GLN A 51 4.78 -0.31 9.33
N ASP A 52 5.68 -1.09 8.73
CA ASP A 52 6.34 -0.72 7.48
C ASP A 52 5.35 -0.57 6.33
N GLN A 53 4.34 -1.44 6.25
CA GLN A 53 3.29 -1.34 5.25
C GLN A 53 2.44 -0.08 5.44
N VAL A 54 2.08 0.23 6.67
CA VAL A 54 1.32 1.44 7.00
C VAL A 54 2.12 2.69 6.60
N ARG A 55 3.41 2.74 6.91
CA ARG A 55 4.28 3.86 6.54
C ARG A 55 4.42 3.98 5.02
N SER A 56 4.57 2.86 4.32
CA SER A 56 4.63 2.83 2.85
C SER A 56 3.40 3.44 2.21
N ARG A 57 2.22 3.10 2.71
CA ARG A 57 0.95 3.66 2.22
C ARG A 57 0.86 5.14 2.50
N ALA A 58 1.30 5.58 3.66
CA ALA A 58 1.34 7.01 4.01
C ALA A 58 2.25 7.80 3.06
N ARG A 59 3.42 7.27 2.75
CA ARG A 59 4.35 7.89 1.79
C ARG A 59 3.75 7.98 0.39
N ARG A 60 3.02 6.96 -0.05
CA ARG A 60 2.34 6.98 -1.35
C ARG A 60 1.28 8.07 -1.39
N ALA A 61 0.49 8.21 -0.32
CA ALA A 61 -0.53 9.24 -0.22
C ALA A 61 0.10 10.64 -0.34
N VAL A 62 1.20 10.89 0.36
CA VAL A 62 1.93 12.16 0.28
C VAL A 62 2.48 12.39 -1.13
N SER A 63 3.05 11.37 -1.75
CA SER A 63 3.57 11.46 -3.13
C SER A 63 2.45 11.79 -4.13
N GLU A 64 1.28 11.19 -3.97
CA GLU A 64 0.12 11.47 -4.82
C GLU A 64 -0.36 12.90 -4.65
N ILE A 65 -0.40 13.41 -3.42
CA ILE A 65 -0.76 14.80 -3.12
C ILE A 65 0.23 15.75 -3.80
N ARG A 66 1.53 15.46 -3.71
CA ARG A 66 2.57 16.29 -4.35
C ARG A 66 2.45 16.29 -5.87
N ARG A 67 2.19 15.12 -6.48
CA ARG A 67 1.98 15.03 -7.93
C ARG A 67 0.74 15.77 -8.37
N ALA A 68 -0.35 15.66 -7.64
CA ALA A 68 -1.57 16.38 -7.90
C ALA A 68 -1.36 17.90 -7.77
N ALA A 69 -0.63 18.33 -6.74
CA ALA A 69 -0.27 19.72 -6.54
C ALA A 69 0.59 20.26 -7.70
N ALA A 70 1.58 19.48 -8.14
CA ALA A 70 2.42 19.85 -9.28
C ALA A 70 1.62 20.01 -10.56
N ARG A 71 0.70 19.07 -10.84
CA ARG A 71 -0.17 19.15 -12.01
C ARG A 71 -1.09 20.38 -12.01
N ARG A 72 -1.44 20.89 -10.84
CA ARG A 72 -2.27 22.08 -10.65
C ARG A 72 -1.47 23.39 -10.58
N GLY A 73 -0.15 23.31 -10.70
CA GLY A 73 0.72 24.46 -10.51
C GLY A 73 0.93 24.86 -9.05
N LEU A 74 0.65 23.95 -8.12
CA LEU A 74 0.78 24.17 -6.68
C LEU A 74 2.04 23.55 -6.09
N ASP A 75 3.03 23.27 -6.92
CA ASP A 75 4.28 22.62 -6.57
C ASP A 75 5.17 23.45 -5.62
N ARG A 76 4.80 24.70 -5.38
CA ARG A 76 5.48 25.61 -4.44
C ARG A 76 4.87 25.61 -3.04
N LEU A 77 3.91 24.74 -2.78
CA LEU A 77 3.29 24.62 -1.46
C LEU A 77 4.31 24.18 -0.41
N THR A 78 4.30 24.85 0.74
CA THR A 78 5.11 24.45 1.89
C THR A 78 4.53 23.21 2.55
N MET A 79 5.34 22.51 3.34
CA MET A 79 4.86 21.35 4.13
C MET A 79 3.73 21.76 5.08
N ALA A 80 3.79 22.97 5.65
CA ALA A 80 2.73 23.48 6.51
C ALA A 80 1.40 23.62 5.78
N GLU A 81 1.44 24.08 4.53
CA GLU A 81 0.24 24.21 3.69
C GLU A 81 -0.34 22.86 3.32
N ILE A 82 0.53 21.88 3.00
CA ILE A 82 0.13 20.49 2.71
C ILE A 82 -0.52 19.87 3.95
N ASP A 83 0.07 20.06 5.12
CA ASP A 83 -0.47 19.54 6.39
C ASP A 83 -1.84 20.14 6.70
N ARG A 84 -2.03 21.41 6.41
CA ARG A 84 -3.35 22.07 6.57
C ARG A 84 -4.40 21.47 5.64
N GLU A 85 -4.06 21.17 4.41
CA GLU A 85 -4.97 20.51 3.47
C GLU A 85 -5.35 19.11 3.93
N ILE A 86 -4.39 18.36 4.44
CA ILE A 86 -4.63 17.01 4.99
C ILE A 86 -5.57 17.10 6.18
N ALA A 87 -5.34 18.06 7.09
CA ALA A 87 -6.20 18.27 8.26
C ALA A 87 -7.61 18.66 7.84
N ALA A 88 -7.77 19.53 6.84
CA ALA A 88 -9.07 19.93 6.30
C ALA A 88 -9.81 18.75 5.69
N ALA A 89 -9.11 17.88 4.94
CA ALA A 89 -9.70 16.68 4.35
C ALA A 89 -10.17 15.69 5.42
N ARG A 90 -9.42 15.53 6.50
CA ARG A 90 -9.81 14.68 7.65
C ARG A 90 -11.04 15.24 8.36
N LYS A 91 -11.08 16.54 8.55
CA LYS A 91 -12.23 17.23 9.17
C LYS A 91 -13.50 17.05 8.32
N ALA A 92 -13.38 17.19 7.01
CA ALA A 92 -14.50 16.97 6.10
C ALA A 92 -15.00 15.52 6.15
N ARG A 93 -14.10 14.53 6.27
CA ARG A 93 -14.49 13.13 6.44
C ARG A 93 -15.23 12.89 7.75
N ARG A 94 -14.78 13.49 8.85
CA ARG A 94 -15.46 13.36 10.16
C ARG A 94 -16.85 13.97 10.11
N ALA A 95 -17.01 15.13 9.50
CA ALA A 95 -18.29 15.77 9.34
C ALA A 95 -19.27 14.90 8.53
N ARG A 96 -18.79 14.24 7.48
CA ARG A 96 -19.59 13.30 6.69
C ARG A 96 -20.00 12.06 7.47
N ARG A 97 -19.13 11.56 8.36
CA ARG A 97 -19.41 10.38 9.20
C ARG A 97 -20.39 10.70 10.34
N ALA A 98 -20.42 11.95 10.79
CA ALA A 98 -21.31 12.39 11.86
C ALA A 98 -22.77 12.57 11.42
N LYS A 99 -23.02 12.54 10.13
CA LYS A 99 -24.35 12.56 9.55
C LYS A 99 -24.82 11.14 9.29
#